data_2b4d4f53dc511a4bf730f7d4d24468ca
#
_entry.id   2b4d4f53dc511a4bf730f7d4d24468ca
#
_cell.length_a   1.000
_cell.length_b   1.000
_cell.length_c   1.000
_cell.angle_alpha   90.00
_cell.angle_beta   90.00
_cell.angle_gamma   90.00
#
_symmetry.space_group_name_H-M   'P 1'
#
loop_
_entity.id
_entity.type
_entity.pdbx_description
1 polymer ?
#
loop_
_entity_poly.entity_id
_entity_poly.type
_entity_poly.pdbx_seq_one_letter_code
_entity_poly.pdbx_strand_id
1 'polypeptide(L)'
;MSAEQARPGRPTRADYVAWRTITTRWRDDDAYGHLNNATYYEMFDTAVNAHLYEATGLDIRRLPQIGIVAETGCRYFREIGFPAPVEAGLVCDKVGTSSVVYRIGLFQGDSEEAAAEGRFVHVYVDDTDPARPVTPMPDVIRDAATPLLR
;
A
#
# COMPACT_ATOMS: atom_id res chain seq x y z
N MET A 1 -28.75 -3.52 22.25
CA MET A 1 -28.29 -2.60 21.78
C MET A 1 -27.31 -2.81 20.90
N SER A 2 -27.09 -2.11 20.52
CA SER A 2 -26.45 -1.70 19.46
C SER A 2 -25.83 -2.79 18.85
N ALA A 3 -26.56 -3.34 17.98
CA ALA A 3 -25.92 -3.83 16.85
C ALA A 3 -24.63 -3.06 16.74
N GLU A 4 -23.56 -3.75 16.81
CA GLU A 4 -22.33 -3.29 16.31
C GLU A 4 -22.62 -2.86 14.89
N GLN A 5 -23.14 -1.65 14.80
CA GLN A 5 -23.32 -1.00 13.52
C GLN A 5 -21.95 -1.04 12.90
N ALA A 6 -21.82 -1.75 11.79
CA ALA A 6 -20.63 -1.71 10.97
C ALA A 6 -20.23 -0.24 10.91
N ARG A 7 -19.15 0.11 11.59
CA ARG A 7 -18.70 1.50 11.65
C ARG A 7 -18.44 1.92 10.22
N PRO A 8 -19.13 2.96 9.72
CA PRO A 8 -18.95 3.37 8.33
C PRO A 8 -17.47 3.55 8.06
N GLY A 9 -16.93 2.88 7.05
CA GLY A 9 -15.56 3.06 6.62
C GLY A 9 -14.55 1.99 6.99
N ARG A 10 -14.95 0.85 7.56
CA ARG A 10 -14.05 -0.32 7.66
C ARG A 10 -14.01 -1.05 6.33
N PRO A 11 -12.84 -1.08 5.65
CA PRO A 11 -12.72 -1.80 4.41
C PRO A 11 -12.76 -3.31 4.61
N THR A 12 -13.25 -3.99 3.59
CA THR A 12 -13.31 -5.44 3.54
C THR A 12 -12.44 -5.98 2.40
N ARG A 13 -12.24 -7.29 2.35
CA ARG A 13 -11.45 -7.92 1.28
C ARG A 13 -11.97 -7.59 -0.12
N ALA A 14 -13.27 -7.41 -0.28
CA ALA A 14 -13.87 -7.07 -1.57
C ALA A 14 -13.50 -5.68 -2.09
N ASP A 15 -12.99 -4.81 -1.24
CA ASP A 15 -12.59 -3.45 -1.61
C ASP A 15 -11.24 -3.38 -2.33
N TYR A 16 -10.50 -4.50 -2.42
CA TYR A 16 -9.15 -4.54 -2.98
C TYR A 16 -9.07 -5.43 -4.22
N VAL A 17 -8.11 -5.13 -5.08
CA VAL A 17 -7.97 -5.73 -6.42
C VAL A 17 -6.81 -6.70 -6.49
N ALA A 18 -5.66 -6.33 -5.94
CA ALA A 18 -4.45 -7.14 -5.99
C ALA A 18 -4.01 -7.50 -4.57
N TRP A 19 -3.32 -8.63 -4.44
CA TRP A 19 -2.99 -9.19 -3.14
C TRP A 19 -1.54 -9.63 -3.05
N ARG A 20 -0.98 -9.47 -1.86
CA ARG A 20 0.36 -9.96 -1.51
C ARG A 20 0.37 -10.46 -0.08
N THR A 21 0.94 -11.64 0.12
CA THR A 21 1.22 -12.16 1.45
C THR A 21 2.58 -11.66 1.92
N ILE A 22 2.62 -11.08 3.11
CA ILE A 22 3.83 -10.58 3.74
C ILE A 22 4.05 -11.37 5.03
N THR A 23 5.18 -12.07 5.13
CA THR A 23 5.53 -12.78 6.34
C THR A 23 5.90 -11.80 7.44
N THR A 24 5.52 -12.13 8.68
CA THR A 24 5.91 -11.33 9.85
C THR A 24 7.20 -11.87 10.46
N ARG A 25 7.95 -10.99 11.13
CA ARG A 25 9.18 -11.32 11.84
C ARG A 25 9.03 -10.98 13.31
N TRP A 26 9.78 -11.67 14.17
CA TRP A 26 9.80 -11.36 15.60
C TRP A 26 9.98 -9.86 15.86
N ARG A 27 10.91 -9.22 15.15
CA ARG A 27 11.23 -7.79 15.30
C ARG A 27 10.17 -6.83 14.75
N ASP A 28 9.16 -7.34 14.05
CA ASP A 28 8.07 -6.49 13.55
C ASP A 28 7.13 -6.05 14.66
N ASP A 29 7.10 -6.80 15.76
CA ASP A 29 6.32 -6.44 16.94
C ASP A 29 7.07 -5.45 17.84
N ASP A 30 6.30 -4.63 18.55
CA ASP A 30 6.79 -3.77 19.62
C ASP A 30 6.85 -4.52 20.95
N ALA A 31 7.22 -3.78 22.01
CA ALA A 31 7.32 -4.34 23.36
C ALA A 31 5.97 -4.83 23.93
N TYR A 32 4.87 -4.45 23.31
CA TYR A 32 3.53 -4.84 23.74
C TYR A 32 2.98 -6.07 22.99
N GLY A 33 3.77 -6.64 22.07
CA GLY A 33 3.38 -7.81 21.29
C GLY A 33 2.46 -7.51 20.10
N HIS A 34 2.41 -6.28 19.66
CA HIS A 34 1.64 -5.83 18.50
C HIS A 34 2.57 -5.31 17.41
N LEU A 35 2.13 -5.40 16.17
CA LEU A 35 2.89 -4.89 15.04
C LEU A 35 3.28 -3.43 15.30
N ASN A 36 4.59 -3.14 15.23
CA ASN A 36 5.10 -1.79 15.43
C ASN A 36 4.52 -0.83 14.39
N ASN A 37 4.17 0.38 14.82
CA ASN A 37 3.60 1.39 13.93
C ASN A 37 4.43 1.61 12.65
N ALA A 38 5.74 1.66 12.74
CA ALA A 38 6.61 1.82 11.58
C ALA A 38 6.50 0.65 10.60
N THR A 39 6.24 -0.56 11.09
CA THR A 39 6.12 -1.76 10.25
C THR A 39 4.91 -1.72 9.34
N TYR A 40 3.80 -1.08 9.75
CA TYR A 40 2.65 -0.87 8.86
C TYR A 40 3.06 -0.14 7.59
N TYR A 41 3.85 0.94 7.74
CA TYR A 41 4.32 1.74 6.61
C TYR A 41 5.30 0.98 5.73
N GLU A 42 6.18 0.16 6.31
CA GLU A 42 7.05 -0.74 5.54
C GLU A 42 6.23 -1.74 4.71
N MET A 43 5.15 -2.26 5.26
CA MET A 43 4.26 -3.18 4.54
C MET A 43 3.53 -2.49 3.40
N PHE A 44 3.09 -1.25 3.58
CA PHE A 44 2.49 -0.46 2.50
C PHE A 44 3.48 -0.24 1.37
N ASP A 45 4.68 0.17 1.71
CA ASP A 45 5.76 0.42 0.74
C ASP A 45 6.10 -0.87 -0.04
N THR A 46 6.23 -1.98 0.65
CA THR A 46 6.48 -3.27 0.05
C THR A 46 5.35 -3.69 -0.88
N ALA A 47 4.10 -3.57 -0.47
CA ALA A 47 2.95 -3.98 -1.26
C ALA A 47 2.86 -3.20 -2.57
N VAL A 48 3.04 -1.89 -2.52
CA VAL A 48 3.00 -1.03 -3.70
C VAL A 48 4.15 -1.34 -4.65
N ASN A 49 5.37 -1.34 -4.15
CA ASN A 49 6.55 -1.50 -5.00
C ASN A 49 6.70 -2.92 -5.56
N ALA A 50 6.36 -3.94 -4.78
CA ALA A 50 6.35 -5.31 -5.27
C ALA A 50 5.32 -5.51 -6.39
N HIS A 51 4.14 -4.88 -6.28
CA HIS A 51 3.15 -4.89 -7.35
C HIS A 51 3.71 -4.26 -8.63
N LEU A 52 4.37 -3.11 -8.51
CA LEU A 52 4.96 -2.43 -9.66
C LEU A 52 6.05 -3.28 -10.32
N TYR A 53 6.91 -3.94 -9.53
CA TYR A 53 7.89 -4.87 -10.07
C TYR A 53 7.25 -6.01 -10.86
N GLU A 54 6.24 -6.64 -10.30
CA GLU A 54 5.56 -7.77 -10.93
C GLU A 54 4.79 -7.34 -12.18
N ALA A 55 4.05 -6.25 -12.09
CA ALA A 55 3.21 -5.78 -13.20
C ALA A 55 4.02 -5.22 -14.36
N THR A 56 5.17 -4.59 -14.10
CA THR A 56 6.01 -4.02 -15.16
C THR A 56 7.08 -4.98 -15.67
N GLY A 57 7.50 -5.95 -14.86
CA GLY A 57 8.65 -6.81 -15.15
C GLY A 57 9.99 -6.07 -15.14
N LEU A 58 10.04 -4.86 -14.61
CA LEU A 58 11.21 -3.98 -14.63
C LEU A 58 11.67 -3.63 -13.21
N ASP A 59 12.95 -3.31 -13.09
CA ASP A 59 13.44 -2.64 -11.89
C ASP A 59 13.03 -1.16 -11.94
N ILE A 60 11.93 -0.85 -11.25
CA ILE A 60 11.34 0.50 -11.24
C ILE A 60 12.27 1.57 -10.69
N ARG A 61 13.30 1.18 -9.92
CA ARG A 61 14.31 2.11 -9.41
C ARG A 61 15.25 2.64 -10.48
N ARG A 62 15.30 1.98 -11.65
CA ARG A 62 16.15 2.33 -12.77
C ARG A 62 15.44 3.10 -13.89
N LEU A 63 14.16 3.38 -13.70
CA LEU A 63 13.41 4.21 -14.63
C LEU A 63 13.91 5.67 -14.53
N PRO A 64 13.89 6.42 -15.65
CA PRO A 64 14.29 7.84 -15.60
C PRO A 64 13.34 8.71 -14.76
N GLN A 65 12.07 8.31 -14.67
CA GLN A 65 11.10 8.91 -13.75
C GLN A 65 10.83 7.93 -12.62
N ILE A 66 10.94 8.40 -11.40
CA ILE A 66 10.70 7.59 -10.19
C ILE A 66 9.57 8.14 -9.36
N GLY A 67 8.83 7.24 -8.70
CA GLY A 67 7.80 7.61 -7.75
C GLY A 67 8.38 7.83 -6.36
N ILE A 68 8.21 9.02 -5.83
CA ILE A 68 8.57 9.31 -4.44
C ILE A 68 7.31 9.39 -3.59
N VAL A 69 7.42 9.00 -2.32
CA VAL A 69 6.30 9.11 -1.38
C VAL A 69 6.09 10.56 -1.02
N ALA A 70 4.95 11.12 -1.42
CA ALA A 70 4.58 12.50 -1.11
C ALA A 70 3.69 12.60 0.12
N GLU A 71 2.89 11.56 0.38
CA GLU A 71 1.98 11.53 1.52
C GLU A 71 1.71 10.08 1.88
N THR A 72 1.63 9.80 3.17
CA THR A 72 1.20 8.51 3.67
C THR A 72 0.47 8.68 4.98
N GLY A 73 -0.48 7.78 5.25
CA GLY A 73 -1.24 7.75 6.48
C GLY A 73 -1.80 6.37 6.73
N CYS A 74 -2.25 6.11 7.95
CA CYS A 74 -2.79 4.83 8.33
C CYS A 74 -3.95 5.00 9.30
N ARG A 75 -5.03 4.25 9.06
CA ARG A 75 -6.09 4.07 10.03
C ARG A 75 -6.01 2.65 10.60
N TYR A 76 -6.15 2.54 11.90
CA TYR A 76 -6.02 1.28 12.63
C TYR A 76 -7.39 0.85 13.13
N PHE A 77 -7.75 -0.41 12.88
CA PHE A 77 -9.07 -0.94 13.27
C PHE A 77 -8.96 -2.04 14.31
N ARG A 78 -7.88 -2.82 14.28
CA ARG A 78 -7.55 -3.84 15.26
C ARG A 78 -6.07 -4.17 15.26
N GLU A 79 -5.62 -4.80 16.32
CA GLU A 79 -4.23 -5.18 16.47
C GLU A 79 -3.91 -6.44 15.67
N ILE A 80 -2.71 -6.47 15.10
CA ILE A 80 -2.12 -7.63 14.44
C ILE A 80 -0.67 -7.76 14.87
N GLY A 81 -0.06 -8.92 14.63
CA GLY A 81 1.33 -9.16 15.02
C GLY A 81 1.85 -10.51 14.56
N PHE A 82 3.13 -10.74 14.90
CA PHE A 82 3.82 -12.00 14.67
C PHE A 82 3.13 -13.14 15.46
N PRO A 83 3.11 -14.41 14.98
CA PRO A 83 3.81 -14.93 13.80
C PRO A 83 2.95 -15.10 12.53
N ALA A 84 1.66 -14.85 12.59
CA ALA A 84 0.79 -15.05 11.43
C ALA A 84 1.18 -14.10 10.28
N PRO A 85 1.11 -14.55 9.03
CA PRO A 85 1.37 -13.67 7.90
C PRO A 85 0.28 -12.62 7.77
N VAL A 86 0.64 -11.49 7.15
CA VAL A 86 -0.27 -10.41 6.80
C VAL A 86 -0.59 -10.50 5.30
N GLU A 87 -1.87 -10.38 4.95
CA GLU A 87 -2.29 -10.25 3.58
C GLU A 87 -2.54 -8.76 3.29
N ALA A 88 -1.81 -8.22 2.31
CA ALA A 88 -1.96 -6.84 1.88
C ALA A 88 -2.79 -6.77 0.61
N GLY A 89 -3.94 -6.12 0.69
CA GLY A 89 -4.81 -5.82 -0.45
C GLY A 89 -4.50 -4.43 -1.00
N LEU A 90 -4.45 -4.30 -2.32
CA LEU A 90 -4.06 -3.07 -3.00
C LEU A 90 -5.16 -2.62 -3.95
N VAL A 91 -5.45 -1.33 -3.92
CA VAL A 91 -6.38 -0.65 -4.84
C VAL A 91 -5.90 0.77 -5.07
N CYS A 92 -6.26 1.37 -6.20
CA CYS A 92 -6.00 2.78 -6.48
C CYS A 92 -7.29 3.59 -6.43
N ASP A 93 -7.24 4.74 -5.77
CA ASP A 93 -8.30 5.73 -5.81
C ASP A 93 -8.15 6.66 -7.01
N LYS A 94 -6.92 6.92 -7.43
CA LYS A 94 -6.63 7.85 -8.52
C LYS A 94 -5.33 7.49 -9.21
N VAL A 95 -5.34 7.55 -10.53
CA VAL A 95 -4.16 7.55 -11.38
C VAL A 95 -4.19 8.86 -12.16
N GLY A 96 -3.39 9.83 -11.73
CA GLY A 96 -3.29 11.15 -12.37
C GLY A 96 -2.20 11.18 -13.45
N THR A 97 -1.78 12.38 -13.83
CA THR A 97 -0.68 12.55 -14.79
C THR A 97 0.67 12.20 -14.16
N SER A 98 0.91 12.70 -12.95
CA SER A 98 2.20 12.57 -12.24
C SER A 98 2.05 11.89 -10.89
N SER A 99 0.86 11.50 -10.47
CA SER A 99 0.62 10.93 -9.15
C SER A 99 -0.30 9.73 -9.21
N VAL A 100 -0.10 8.81 -8.27
CA VAL A 100 -0.96 7.67 -8.01
C VAL A 100 -1.33 7.66 -6.54
N VAL A 101 -2.61 7.51 -6.24
CA VAL A 101 -3.10 7.37 -4.87
C VAL A 101 -3.50 5.91 -4.66
N TYR A 102 -2.74 5.22 -3.82
CA TYR A 102 -2.99 3.83 -3.43
C TYR A 102 -3.72 3.78 -2.09
N ARG A 103 -4.55 2.76 -1.93
CA ARG A 103 -4.98 2.28 -0.61
C ARG A 103 -4.53 0.85 -0.41
N ILE A 104 -4.03 0.56 0.78
CA ILE A 104 -3.52 -0.76 1.13
C ILE A 104 -4.25 -1.22 2.39
N GLY A 105 -5.02 -2.30 2.28
CA GLY A 105 -5.64 -2.95 3.42
C GLY A 105 -4.76 -4.07 3.94
N LEU A 106 -4.55 -4.10 5.26
CA LEU A 106 -3.82 -5.20 5.91
C LEU A 106 -4.79 -6.10 6.63
N PHE A 107 -4.70 -7.40 6.34
CA PHE A 107 -5.55 -8.44 6.88
C PHE A 107 -4.69 -9.52 7.53
N GLN A 108 -5.22 -10.13 8.58
CA GLN A 108 -4.56 -11.27 9.22
C GLN A 108 -5.60 -12.30 9.64
N GLY A 109 -5.30 -13.58 9.37
CA GLY A 109 -6.24 -14.66 9.64
C GLY A 109 -7.46 -14.64 8.70
N ASP A 110 -8.59 -15.09 9.18
CA ASP A 110 -9.81 -15.26 8.38
C ASP A 110 -10.73 -14.03 8.38
N SER A 111 -10.27 -12.92 8.92
CA SER A 111 -11.09 -11.72 8.99
C SER A 111 -11.43 -11.16 7.63
N GLU A 112 -12.69 -10.86 7.40
CA GLU A 112 -13.16 -10.15 6.21
C GLU A 112 -12.90 -8.64 6.29
N GLU A 113 -12.74 -8.10 7.50
CA GLU A 113 -12.45 -6.68 7.69
C GLU A 113 -10.96 -6.45 7.82
N ALA A 114 -10.49 -5.34 7.25
CA ALA A 114 -9.10 -4.92 7.38
C ALA A 114 -8.75 -4.63 8.84
N ALA A 115 -7.54 -5.00 9.24
CA ALA A 115 -6.97 -4.60 10.52
C ALA A 115 -6.47 -3.14 10.48
N ALA A 116 -6.02 -2.71 9.32
CA ALA A 116 -5.58 -1.33 9.07
C ALA A 116 -5.72 -1.01 7.58
N GLU A 117 -5.82 0.27 7.26
CA GLU A 117 -5.78 0.75 5.88
C GLU A 117 -4.84 1.93 5.76
N GLY A 118 -3.88 1.81 4.85
CA GLY A 118 -2.96 2.88 4.50
C GLY A 118 -3.42 3.64 3.27
N ARG A 119 -3.15 4.94 3.29
CA ARG A 119 -3.18 5.80 2.11
C ARG A 119 -1.75 6.12 1.73
N PHE A 120 -1.43 5.98 0.46
CA PHE A 120 -0.05 6.07 -0.02
C PHE A 120 -0.05 6.79 -1.37
N VAL A 121 0.60 7.93 -1.42
CA VAL A 121 0.66 8.76 -2.62
C VAL A 121 2.07 8.78 -3.18
N HIS A 122 2.23 8.28 -4.40
CA HIS A 122 3.44 8.45 -5.20
C HIS A 122 3.29 9.66 -6.11
N VAL A 123 4.32 10.51 -6.12
CA VAL A 123 4.48 11.59 -7.12
C VAL A 123 5.73 11.30 -7.94
N TYR A 124 5.59 11.35 -9.26
CA TYR A 124 6.69 11.05 -10.17
C TYR A 124 7.53 12.28 -10.45
N VAL A 125 8.84 12.07 -10.36
CA VAL A 125 9.85 13.10 -10.59
C VAL A 125 10.88 12.62 -11.61
N ASP A 126 11.50 13.55 -12.31
CA ASP A 126 12.58 13.26 -13.24
C ASP A 126 13.89 13.06 -12.47
N ASP A 127 14.33 11.81 -12.37
CA ASP A 127 15.56 11.46 -11.64
C ASP A 127 16.83 11.71 -12.46
N THR A 128 16.69 12.10 -13.72
CA THR A 128 17.83 12.51 -14.57
C THR A 128 18.23 13.98 -14.35
N ASP A 129 17.36 14.75 -13.70
CA ASP A 129 17.59 16.16 -13.36
C ASP A 129 17.89 16.27 -11.85
N PRO A 130 19.01 16.90 -11.44
CA PRO A 130 19.31 17.10 -10.02
C PRO A 130 18.24 17.86 -9.24
N ALA A 131 17.44 18.69 -9.91
CA ALA A 131 16.32 19.42 -9.29
C ALA A 131 15.09 18.53 -9.06
N ARG A 132 15.05 17.33 -9.66
CA ARG A 132 13.94 16.37 -9.57
C ARG A 132 12.56 17.02 -9.75
N PRO A 133 12.30 17.69 -10.89
CA PRO A 133 11.01 18.30 -11.12
C PRO A 133 9.93 17.23 -11.27
N VAL A 134 8.71 17.58 -10.87
CA VAL A 134 7.54 16.76 -11.11
C VAL A 134 7.36 16.54 -12.61
N THR A 135 7.12 15.30 -13.00
CA THR A 135 7.01 14.89 -14.40
C THR A 135 5.88 13.88 -14.57
N PRO A 136 5.32 13.73 -15.77
CA PRO A 136 4.38 12.64 -16.02
C PRO A 136 5.01 11.28 -15.71
N MET A 137 4.20 10.38 -15.13
CA MET A 137 4.69 9.02 -14.86
C MET A 137 4.99 8.28 -16.15
N PRO A 138 5.95 7.31 -16.14
CA PRO A 138 6.17 6.43 -17.28
C PRO A 138 4.91 5.64 -17.63
N ASP A 139 4.72 5.36 -18.92
CA ASP A 139 3.56 4.59 -19.39
C ASP A 139 3.47 3.21 -18.74
N VAL A 140 4.62 2.55 -18.50
CA VAL A 140 4.65 1.24 -17.84
C VAL A 140 4.07 1.28 -16.42
N ILE A 141 4.27 2.40 -15.72
CA ILE A 141 3.69 2.62 -14.38
C ILE A 141 2.18 2.85 -14.50
N ARG A 142 1.76 3.69 -15.44
CA ARG A 142 0.34 3.94 -15.69
C ARG A 142 -0.38 2.65 -16.02
N ASP A 143 0.21 1.81 -16.88
CA ASP A 143 -0.36 0.52 -17.28
C ASP A 143 -0.42 -0.47 -16.11
N ALA A 144 0.51 -0.39 -15.16
CA ALA A 144 0.51 -1.21 -13.95
C ALA A 144 -0.52 -0.74 -12.92
N ALA A 145 -0.76 0.56 -12.82
CA ALA A 145 -1.64 1.14 -11.80
C ALA A 145 -3.11 1.22 -12.23
N THR A 146 -3.38 1.50 -13.50
CA THR A 146 -4.75 1.68 -14.01
C THR A 146 -5.69 0.50 -13.73
N PRO A 147 -5.26 -0.78 -13.85
CA PRO A 147 -6.12 -1.91 -13.51
C PRO A 147 -6.54 -1.96 -12.04
N LEU A 148 -5.84 -1.25 -11.16
CA LEU A 148 -6.16 -1.19 -9.73
C LEU A 148 -7.24 -0.16 -9.38
N LEU A 149 -7.66 0.68 -10.33
CA LEU A 149 -8.67 1.72 -10.07
C LEU A 149 -10.03 1.12 -9.68
N ARG A 150 -10.64 1.74 -8.67
CA ARG A 150 -12.00 1.46 -8.19
C ARG A 150 -12.71 2.77 -7.89
#